data_77ee60b212344391fbcb2d13a7a96474
#
_entry.id   77ee60b212344391fbcb2d13a7a96474
#
_cell.length_a   1.000
_cell.length_b   1.000
_cell.length_c   1.000
_cell.angle_alpha   90.00
_cell.angle_beta   90.00
_cell.angle_gamma   90.00
#
_symmetry.space_group_name_H-M   'P 1'
#
loop_
_entity.id
_entity.type
_entity.pdbx_description
1 polymer ?
#
loop_
_entity_poly.entity_id
_entity_poly.type
_entity_poly.pdbx_seq_one_letter_code
_entity_poly.pdbx_strand_id
1 'polypeptide(L)'
;MVTTLVVASCATTPPVQEMSEARSAIESARQLEQKSPKANLEIKSAEQSLQEAADAIDKKYYDLARRKAIEAKRKAQRAARMKRTTSK
;
A
#
# COMPACT_ATOMS: atom_id res chain seq x y z
N MET A 1 17.90 22.00 23.59
CA MET A 1 18.00 21.61 23.18
C MET A 1 17.71 20.46 22.53
N VAL A 2 17.51 20.08 22.00
CA VAL A 2 17.16 19.16 21.57
C VAL A 2 17.47 18.31 20.79
N THR A 3 17.57 17.72 20.48
CA THR A 3 17.90 16.96 19.93
C THR A 3 17.49 16.11 19.10
N THR A 4 17.26 15.72 18.66
CA THR A 4 16.90 15.04 17.97
C THR A 4 17.07 13.93 17.41
N LEU A 5 17.02 13.42 17.29
CA LEU A 5 17.14 12.44 16.90
C LEU A 5 16.89 11.67 16.01
N VAL A 6 16.90 11.11 15.64
CA VAL A 6 16.70 10.43 14.94
C VAL A 6 16.56 9.50 14.42
N VAL A 7 16.60 9.01 14.28
CA VAL A 7 16.37 8.21 13.79
C VAL A 7 16.55 7.34 12.95
N ALA A 8 16.92 7.01 12.58
CA ALA A 8 17.33 6.18 11.71
C ALA A 8 16.91 4.89 11.81
N SER A 9 16.81 4.16 12.31
CA SER A 9 16.49 2.85 12.34
C SER A 9 15.24 2.51 11.69
N CYS A 10 14.92 3.11 10.61
CA CYS A 10 13.81 2.70 9.84
C CYS A 10 13.85 1.28 9.50
N ALA A 11 15.03 0.70 9.34
CA ALA A 11 15.14 -0.69 8.93
C ALA A 11 14.80 -1.65 10.06
N THR A 12 14.74 -1.16 11.28
CA THR A 12 14.47 -2.03 12.41
C THR A 12 13.06 -1.90 12.94
N THR A 13 12.24 -1.06 12.31
CA THR A 13 10.87 -0.93 12.75
C THR A 13 9.92 -1.30 11.63
N PRO A 14 8.81 -1.94 11.96
CA PRO A 14 7.83 -2.28 10.94
C PRO A 14 7.22 -1.02 10.32
N PRO A 15 6.90 -1.05 9.05
CA PRO A 15 6.31 0.11 8.38
C PRO A 15 4.82 0.21 8.65
N VAL A 16 4.46 0.50 9.88
CA VAL A 16 3.06 0.52 10.29
C VAL A 16 2.27 1.57 9.54
N GLN A 17 2.86 2.73 9.37
CA GLN A 17 2.20 3.81 8.68
C GLN A 17 1.92 3.46 7.23
N GLU A 18 2.93 2.94 6.56
CA GLU A 18 2.78 2.58 5.15
C GLU A 18 1.76 1.47 4.96
N MET A 19 1.74 0.52 5.89
CA MET A 19 0.76 -0.56 5.84
C MET A 19 -0.66 -0.01 6.00
N SER A 20 -0.82 0.90 6.94
CA SER A 20 -2.11 1.51 7.19
C SER A 20 -2.59 2.30 5.99
N GLU A 21 -1.69 3.07 5.39
CA GLU A 21 -2.04 3.85 4.21
C GLU A 21 -2.41 2.96 3.04
N ALA A 22 -1.69 1.86 2.88
CA ALA A 22 -1.99 0.93 1.81
C ALA A 22 -3.37 0.31 1.99
N ARG A 23 -3.69 -0.09 3.21
CA ARG A 23 -5.01 -0.64 3.48
C ARG A 23 -6.11 0.35 3.20
N SER A 24 -5.91 1.59 3.62
CA SER A 24 -6.90 2.63 3.35
C SER A 24 -7.10 2.87 1.87
N ALA A 25 -6.00 2.89 1.13
CA ALA A 25 -6.09 3.13 -0.31
C ALA A 25 -6.83 1.99 -1.00
N ILE A 26 -6.57 0.75 -0.59
CA ILE A 26 -7.26 -0.39 -1.16
C ILE A 26 -8.74 -0.34 -0.84
N GLU A 27 -9.05 -0.01 0.39
CA GLU A 27 -10.44 0.08 0.82
C GLU A 27 -11.18 1.15 0.05
N SER A 28 -10.56 2.30 -0.14
CA SER A 28 -11.16 3.37 -0.92
C SER A 28 -11.41 2.94 -2.36
N ALA A 29 -10.44 2.27 -2.95
CA ALA A 29 -10.59 1.83 -4.33
C ALA A 29 -11.71 0.81 -4.44
N ARG A 30 -11.85 -0.05 -3.45
CA ARG A 30 -12.89 -1.05 -3.47
C ARG A 30 -14.28 -0.46 -3.35
N GLN A 31 -14.40 0.63 -2.62
CA GLN A 31 -15.69 1.24 -2.40
C GLN A 31 -16.22 1.92 -3.64
N LEU A 32 -15.37 2.22 -4.59
CA LEU A 32 -15.85 2.73 -5.85
C LEU A 32 -16.48 1.59 -6.61
N GLU A 33 -17.52 1.92 -7.34
CA GLU A 33 -18.19 0.92 -8.12
C GLU A 33 -17.25 0.40 -9.19
N GLN A 34 -16.87 -0.84 -9.11
CA GLN A 34 -15.86 -1.37 -10.03
C GLN A 34 -16.49 -2.03 -11.23
N LYS A 35 -16.52 -1.33 -12.32
CA LYS A 35 -16.99 -1.90 -13.56
C LYS A 35 -15.87 -2.18 -14.54
N SER A 36 -14.69 -1.73 -14.24
CA SER A 36 -13.55 -1.91 -15.12
C SER A 36 -12.77 -3.14 -14.72
N PRO A 37 -12.64 -4.12 -15.62
CA PRO A 37 -11.81 -5.29 -15.31
C PRO A 37 -10.38 -4.92 -15.01
N LYS A 38 -9.86 -3.90 -15.67
CA LYS A 38 -8.52 -3.44 -15.43
C LYS A 38 -8.35 -2.93 -14.02
N ALA A 39 -9.31 -2.12 -13.55
CA ALA A 39 -9.23 -1.60 -12.19
C ALA A 39 -9.31 -2.73 -11.18
N ASN A 40 -10.15 -3.72 -11.44
CA ASN A 40 -10.26 -4.85 -10.53
C ASN A 40 -8.96 -5.65 -10.46
N LEU A 41 -8.30 -5.81 -11.58
CA LEU A 41 -7.01 -6.49 -11.58
C LEU A 41 -5.98 -5.71 -10.80
N GLU A 42 -6.02 -4.39 -10.92
CA GLU A 42 -5.07 -3.57 -10.22
C GLU A 42 -5.28 -3.64 -8.70
N ILE A 43 -6.55 -3.72 -8.29
CA ILE A 43 -6.87 -3.86 -6.88
C ILE A 43 -6.35 -5.19 -6.35
N LYS A 44 -6.55 -6.25 -7.11
CA LYS A 44 -6.03 -7.55 -6.72
C LYS A 44 -4.52 -7.53 -6.60
N SER A 45 -3.88 -6.85 -7.52
CA SER A 45 -2.43 -6.73 -7.47
C SER A 45 -2.00 -5.95 -6.25
N ALA A 46 -2.77 -4.92 -5.88
CA ALA A 46 -2.47 -4.15 -4.68
C ALA A 46 -2.60 -5.02 -3.43
N GLU A 47 -3.64 -5.84 -3.40
CA GLU A 47 -3.84 -6.73 -2.26
C GLU A 47 -2.71 -7.73 -2.14
N GLN A 48 -2.21 -8.18 -3.27
CA GLN A 48 -1.10 -9.10 -3.25
C GLN A 48 0.16 -8.43 -2.72
N SER A 49 0.42 -7.21 -3.15
CA SER A 49 1.57 -6.47 -2.63
C SER A 49 1.46 -6.26 -1.13
N LEU A 50 0.25 -5.97 -0.65
CA LEU A 50 0.06 -5.79 0.77
C LEU A 50 0.32 -7.08 1.54
N GLN A 51 -0.10 -8.20 0.97
CA GLN A 51 0.17 -9.49 1.60
C GLN A 51 1.67 -9.76 1.65
N GLU A 52 2.36 -9.44 0.57
CA GLU A 52 3.81 -9.61 0.54
C GLU A 52 4.48 -8.74 1.58
N ALA A 53 3.93 -7.54 1.80
CA ALA A 53 4.46 -6.68 2.84
C ALA A 53 4.28 -7.32 4.22
N ALA A 54 3.10 -7.88 4.46
CA ALA A 54 2.84 -8.53 5.74
C ALA A 54 3.77 -9.71 5.95
N ASP A 55 4.00 -10.48 4.91
CA ASP A 55 4.91 -11.63 5.00
C ASP A 55 6.33 -11.16 5.32
N ALA A 56 6.72 -10.07 4.71
CA ALA A 56 8.06 -9.53 4.96
C ALA A 56 8.19 -9.06 6.40
N ILE A 57 7.12 -8.50 6.95
CA ILE A 57 7.15 -8.08 8.35
C ILE A 57 7.35 -9.29 9.26
N ASP A 58 6.68 -10.39 8.95
CA ASP A 58 6.83 -11.59 9.75
C ASP A 58 8.26 -12.09 9.76
N LYS A 59 8.98 -11.86 8.68
CA LYS A 59 10.38 -12.26 8.58
C LYS A 59 11.33 -11.17 9.00
N LYS A 60 10.78 -10.04 9.43
CA LYS A 60 11.56 -8.88 9.88
C LYS A 60 12.36 -8.24 8.75
N TYR A 61 11.89 -8.41 7.54
CA TYR A 61 12.46 -7.72 6.38
C TYR A 61 11.73 -6.40 6.21
N TYR A 62 11.98 -5.48 7.11
CA TYR A 62 11.16 -4.26 7.18
C TYR A 62 11.34 -3.33 6.01
N ASP A 63 12.53 -3.32 5.44
CA ASP A 63 12.77 -2.52 4.25
C ASP A 63 11.93 -3.00 3.09
N LEU A 64 11.95 -4.31 2.88
CA LEU A 64 11.13 -4.90 1.84
C LEU A 64 9.66 -4.68 2.10
N ALA A 65 9.26 -4.83 3.36
CA ALA A 65 7.87 -4.61 3.73
C ALA A 65 7.42 -3.20 3.40
N ARG A 66 8.29 -2.22 3.68
CA ARG A 66 7.95 -0.83 3.39
C ARG A 66 7.77 -0.62 1.90
N ARG A 67 8.67 -1.16 1.09
CA ARG A 67 8.56 -1.00 -0.35
C ARG A 67 7.29 -1.66 -0.89
N LYS A 68 6.96 -2.84 -0.36
CA LYS A 68 5.76 -3.53 -0.80
C LYS A 68 4.49 -2.80 -0.39
N ALA A 69 4.49 -2.20 0.79
CA ALA A 69 3.34 -1.44 1.24
C ALA A 69 3.14 -0.20 0.38
N ILE A 70 4.23 0.48 0.05
CA ILE A 70 4.13 1.65 -0.82
C ILE A 70 3.64 1.23 -2.20
N GLU A 71 4.13 0.11 -2.69
CA GLU A 71 3.69 -0.41 -3.97
C GLU A 71 2.20 -0.71 -3.96
N ALA A 72 1.71 -1.32 -2.88
CA ALA A 72 0.29 -1.62 -2.75
C ALA A 72 -0.54 -0.34 -2.79
N LYS A 73 -0.09 0.67 -2.07
CA LYS A 73 -0.80 1.93 -2.04
C LYS A 73 -0.88 2.54 -3.44
N ARG A 74 0.23 2.55 -4.16
CA ARG A 74 0.25 3.12 -5.49
C ARG A 74 -0.67 2.39 -6.46
N LYS A 75 -0.69 1.07 -6.36
CA LYS A 75 -1.57 0.29 -7.22
C LYS A 75 -3.02 0.58 -6.93
N ALA A 76 -3.37 0.71 -5.66
CA ALA A 76 -4.74 1.02 -5.29
C ALA A 76 -5.14 2.40 -5.77
N GLN A 77 -4.23 3.35 -5.66
CA GLN A 77 -4.51 4.70 -6.14
C GLN A 77 -4.68 4.73 -7.65
N ARG A 78 -3.90 3.92 -8.34
CA ARG A 78 -4.03 3.82 -9.79
C ARG A 78 -5.38 3.23 -10.16
N ALA A 79 -5.82 2.22 -9.42
CA ALA A 79 -7.12 1.62 -9.67
C ALA A 79 -8.23 2.64 -9.48
N ALA A 80 -8.11 3.46 -8.47
CA ALA A 80 -9.13 4.48 -8.22
C ALA A 80 -9.20 5.48 -9.35
N ARG A 81 -8.05 5.81 -9.92
CA ARG A 81 -8.03 6.73 -11.06
C ARG A 81 -8.64 6.12 -12.30
N MET A 82 -8.40 4.84 -12.51
CA MET A 82 -9.01 4.15 -13.64
C MET A 82 -10.51 4.19 -13.55
N LYS A 83 -11.01 3.99 -12.35
CA LYS A 83 -12.43 4.05 -12.12
C LYS A 83 -12.98 5.39 -12.55
N ARG A 84 -12.33 6.43 -12.11
CA ARG A 84 -12.81 7.75 -12.40
C ARG A 84 -12.85 8.05 -13.88
N THR A 85 -11.82 7.61 -14.59
CA THR A 85 -11.81 7.88 -16.02
C THR A 85 -12.83 7.09 -16.79
N THR A 86 -13.17 5.91 -16.33
CA THR A 86 -14.12 5.12 -17.08
C THR A 86 -15.55 5.39 -16.72
N SER A 87 -15.78 6.16 -15.71
CA SER A 87 -17.15 6.36 -15.30
C SER A 87 -17.81 7.50 -16.05
N LYS A 88 -17.22 7.99 -17.10
CA LYS A 88 -17.85 9.01 -17.85
C LYS A 88 -18.90 8.54 -18.80
#